data_39227a38b8f74ebb9c875b34157f8850
#
_entry.id   39227a38b8f74ebb9c875b34157f8850
#
_cell.length_a   1.000
_cell.length_b   1.000
_cell.length_c   1.000
_cell.angle_alpha   90.00
_cell.angle_beta   90.00
_cell.angle_gamma   90.00
#
_symmetry.space_group_name_H-M   'P 1'
#
loop_
_entity.id
_entity.type
_entity.pdbx_description
1 polymer ?
#
loop_
_entity_poly.entity_id
_entity_poly.type
_entity_poly.pdbx_seq_one_letter_code
_entity_poly.pdbx_strand_id
1 'polypeptide(L)'
;RLRSPGGCPWDAEQTHASLATYLLEETYETLEAIDSGDRDHLREELGDLLLQAVFHARIASEHPDDPWTIDDVAGGITDKLVRRHPHVFGDADAPTAQHVEARWDAMKAEEKGRTSALDGVPTALPALSLAAKTLGRAERAGVAPPLPAPASVPPTDAESIGAVLLDLVARARSLGVDPEQALRQAVRAYADDVRALEADRSSAPPPSFSQ
;
A
#
# COMPACT_ATOMS: atom_id res chain seq x y z
N ARG A 1 -10.55 21.66 16.69
CA ARG A 1 -10.74 21.92 18.12
C ARG A 1 -9.74 21.12 18.97
N LEU A 2 -9.49 19.84 18.66
CA LEU A 2 -8.61 18.96 19.45
C LEU A 2 -7.20 19.57 19.63
N ARG A 3 -6.59 20.14 18.59
CA ARG A 3 -5.28 20.83 18.65
C ARG A 3 -5.35 22.33 19.00
N SER A 4 -6.51 22.86 19.33
CA SER A 4 -6.66 24.28 19.67
C SER A 4 -6.50 24.49 21.20
N PRO A 5 -6.25 25.73 21.68
CA PRO A 5 -6.21 26.00 23.11
C PRO A 5 -7.45 25.47 23.83
N GLY A 6 -7.24 24.69 24.91
CA GLY A 6 -8.30 23.98 25.63
C GLY A 6 -8.80 22.71 24.96
N GLY A 7 -8.10 22.20 23.93
CA GLY A 7 -8.34 20.90 23.31
C GLY A 7 -7.62 19.74 24.02
N CYS A 8 -7.29 18.69 23.28
CA CYS A 8 -6.61 17.51 23.80
C CYS A 8 -5.09 17.75 23.90
N PRO A 9 -4.45 17.57 25.07
CA PRO A 9 -3.00 17.73 25.21
C PRO A 9 -2.21 16.77 24.32
N TRP A 10 -2.66 15.52 24.18
CA TRP A 10 -2.00 14.53 23.34
C TRP A 10 -2.01 14.94 21.86
N ASP A 11 -3.18 15.39 21.35
CA ASP A 11 -3.28 15.87 19.96
C ASP A 11 -2.37 17.09 19.73
N ALA A 12 -2.23 17.97 20.70
CA ALA A 12 -1.41 19.18 20.60
C ALA A 12 0.09 18.88 20.45
N GLU A 13 0.56 17.76 21.01
CA GLU A 13 1.97 17.35 20.97
C GLU A 13 2.34 16.59 19.68
N GLN A 14 1.36 16.10 18.90
CA GLN A 14 1.64 15.30 17.72
C GLN A 14 2.33 16.11 16.62
N THR A 15 3.22 15.43 15.89
CA THR A 15 3.93 15.92 14.72
C THR A 15 3.65 15.03 13.51
N HIS A 16 4.02 15.45 12.31
CA HIS A 16 3.97 14.58 11.12
C HIS A 16 4.75 13.28 11.33
N ALA A 17 5.88 13.34 12.02
CA ALA A 17 6.73 12.18 12.28
C ALA A 17 6.10 11.22 13.31
N SER A 18 5.50 11.74 14.40
CA SER A 18 4.87 10.89 15.41
C SER A 18 3.62 10.18 14.89
N LEU A 19 2.89 10.79 13.96
CA LEU A 19 1.70 10.21 13.34
C LEU A 19 2.00 9.19 12.24
N ALA A 20 3.25 9.10 11.75
CA ALA A 20 3.58 8.17 10.66
C ALA A 20 3.32 6.70 11.01
N THR A 21 3.52 6.32 12.28
CA THR A 21 3.23 4.96 12.76
C THR A 21 1.73 4.67 12.71
N TYR A 22 0.90 5.58 13.19
CA TYR A 22 -0.55 5.43 13.14
C TYR A 22 -1.08 5.38 11.71
N LEU A 23 -0.61 6.26 10.81
CA LEU A 23 -0.99 6.20 9.40
C LEU A 23 -0.71 4.83 8.76
N LEU A 24 0.40 4.19 9.14
CA LEU A 24 0.74 2.85 8.67
C LEU A 24 -0.20 1.80 9.28
N GLU A 25 -0.50 1.90 10.56
CA GLU A 25 -1.42 1.04 11.31
C GLU A 25 -2.82 1.07 10.68
N GLU A 26 -3.44 2.26 10.57
CA GLU A 26 -4.75 2.44 9.93
C GLU A 26 -4.78 1.92 8.48
N THR A 27 -3.66 2.04 7.76
CA THR A 27 -3.54 1.49 6.41
C THR A 27 -3.66 -0.04 6.42
N TYR A 28 -3.04 -0.73 7.37
CA TYR A 28 -3.11 -2.19 7.47
C TYR A 28 -4.46 -2.68 8.01
N GLU A 29 -5.07 -1.95 8.94
CA GLU A 29 -6.41 -2.24 9.45
C GLU A 29 -7.47 -2.07 8.35
N THR A 30 -7.37 -1.02 7.54
CA THR A 30 -8.19 -0.87 6.32
C THR A 30 -8.02 -2.06 5.36
N LEU A 31 -6.78 -2.54 5.13
CA LEU A 31 -6.53 -3.71 4.28
C LEU A 31 -7.16 -4.98 4.88
N GLU A 32 -7.10 -5.14 6.20
CA GLU A 32 -7.75 -6.26 6.89
C GLU A 32 -9.27 -6.22 6.77
N ALA A 33 -9.87 -5.05 6.94
CA ALA A 33 -11.30 -4.83 6.75
C ALA A 33 -11.76 -5.13 5.30
N ILE A 34 -10.96 -4.77 4.29
CA ILE A 34 -11.22 -5.12 2.88
C ILE A 34 -11.16 -6.64 2.70
N ASP A 35 -10.15 -7.31 3.24
CA ASP A 35 -9.94 -8.75 3.07
C ASP A 35 -10.98 -9.59 3.80
N SER A 36 -11.47 -9.13 4.94
CA SER A 36 -12.56 -9.79 5.69
C SER A 36 -13.92 -9.64 5.00
N GLY A 37 -14.08 -8.63 4.16
CA GLY A 37 -15.36 -8.26 3.55
C GLY A 37 -16.35 -7.63 4.54
N ASP A 38 -15.92 -7.29 5.75
CA ASP A 38 -16.74 -6.61 6.75
C ASP A 38 -16.91 -5.13 6.38
N ARG A 39 -18.13 -4.77 5.97
CA ARG A 39 -18.44 -3.42 5.51
C ARG A 39 -18.49 -2.38 6.62
N ASP A 40 -18.88 -2.78 7.82
CA ASP A 40 -18.95 -1.85 8.95
C ASP A 40 -17.56 -1.56 9.48
N HIS A 41 -16.71 -2.57 9.59
CA HIS A 41 -15.29 -2.43 9.89
C HIS A 41 -14.58 -1.56 8.83
N LEU A 42 -14.78 -1.83 7.54
CA LEU A 42 -14.19 -1.00 6.47
C LEU A 42 -14.62 0.47 6.56
N ARG A 43 -15.86 0.75 6.96
CA ARG A 43 -16.32 2.14 7.14
C ARG A 43 -15.62 2.82 8.31
N GLU A 44 -15.37 2.11 9.40
CA GLU A 44 -14.62 2.58 10.57
C GLU A 44 -13.19 2.93 10.16
N GLU A 45 -12.44 1.99 9.58
CA GLU A 45 -11.04 2.17 9.18
C GLU A 45 -10.83 3.28 8.12
N LEU A 46 -11.78 3.43 7.19
CA LEU A 46 -11.77 4.58 6.26
C LEU A 46 -11.97 5.91 6.98
N GLY A 47 -12.69 5.94 8.10
CA GLY A 47 -12.80 7.10 8.97
C GLY A 47 -11.46 7.46 9.62
N ASP A 48 -10.71 6.46 10.07
CA ASP A 48 -9.41 6.66 10.71
C ASP A 48 -8.34 7.05 9.70
N LEU A 49 -8.33 6.49 8.51
CA LEU A 49 -7.50 7.00 7.40
C LEU A 49 -7.84 8.45 7.03
N LEU A 50 -9.11 8.82 7.01
CA LEU A 50 -9.53 10.20 6.78
C LEU A 50 -9.07 11.12 7.91
N LEU A 51 -9.15 10.65 9.17
CA LEU A 51 -8.62 11.36 10.33
C LEU A 51 -7.12 11.66 10.16
N GLN A 52 -6.31 10.70 9.69
CA GLN A 52 -4.89 10.93 9.44
C GLN A 52 -4.67 12.08 8.45
N ALA A 53 -5.43 12.11 7.34
CA ALA A 53 -5.33 13.18 6.35
C ALA A 53 -5.68 14.56 6.95
N VAL A 54 -6.77 14.63 7.71
CA VAL A 54 -7.24 15.86 8.39
C VAL A 54 -6.25 16.30 9.47
N PHE A 55 -5.69 15.36 10.23
CA PHE A 55 -4.75 15.64 11.28
C PHE A 55 -3.45 16.21 10.74
N HIS A 56 -2.89 15.60 9.70
CA HIS A 56 -1.71 16.11 9.00
C HIS A 56 -1.96 17.52 8.42
N ALA A 57 -3.12 17.76 7.81
CA ALA A 57 -3.48 19.08 7.31
C ALA A 57 -3.60 20.11 8.45
N ARG A 58 -4.14 19.69 9.61
CA ARG A 58 -4.23 20.58 10.78
C ARG A 58 -2.84 20.95 11.32
N ILE A 59 -1.90 20.01 11.39
CA ILE A 59 -0.51 20.30 11.78
C ILE A 59 0.13 21.27 10.78
N ALA A 60 -0.04 21.00 9.48
CA ALA A 60 0.53 21.84 8.43
C ALA A 60 -0.03 23.28 8.45
N SER A 61 -1.29 23.46 8.84
CA SER A 61 -1.89 24.79 8.98
C SER A 61 -1.28 25.64 10.10
N GLU A 62 -0.46 25.04 10.98
CA GLU A 62 0.27 25.70 12.04
C GLU A 62 1.68 26.15 11.61
N HIS A 63 2.12 25.82 10.36
CA HIS A 63 3.43 26.22 9.86
C HIS A 63 3.49 27.73 9.69
N PRO A 64 4.53 28.43 10.22
CA PRO A 64 4.55 29.89 10.24
C PRO A 64 4.72 30.52 8.86
N ASP A 65 5.46 29.89 7.95
CA ASP A 65 5.86 30.48 6.67
C ASP A 65 5.13 29.88 5.47
N ASP A 66 4.67 28.62 5.56
CA ASP A 66 4.03 27.88 4.45
C ASP A 66 2.88 27.01 4.97
N PRO A 67 1.81 27.64 5.52
CA PRO A 67 0.64 26.89 6.00
C PRO A 67 -0.23 26.39 4.85
N TRP A 68 -0.75 25.18 4.98
CA TRP A 68 -1.80 24.64 4.12
C TRP A 68 -2.85 23.87 4.93
N THR A 69 -4.03 23.73 4.39
CA THR A 69 -5.22 23.22 5.06
C THR A 69 -5.76 21.96 4.39
N ILE A 70 -6.80 21.37 4.96
CA ILE A 70 -7.52 20.27 4.32
C ILE A 70 -8.19 20.71 3.00
N ASP A 71 -8.55 21.98 2.87
CA ASP A 71 -9.13 22.50 1.63
C ASP A 71 -8.09 22.53 0.50
N ASP A 72 -6.83 22.82 0.82
CA ASP A 72 -5.72 22.76 -0.14
C ASP A 72 -5.45 21.31 -0.57
N VAL A 73 -5.52 20.35 0.34
CA VAL A 73 -5.41 18.90 0.02
C VAL A 73 -6.55 18.47 -0.89
N ALA A 74 -7.79 18.84 -0.54
CA ALA A 74 -8.98 18.51 -1.32
C ALA A 74 -8.97 19.18 -2.70
N GLY A 75 -8.59 20.45 -2.77
CA GLY A 75 -8.41 21.18 -4.03
C GLY A 75 -7.35 20.52 -4.91
N GLY A 76 -6.19 20.24 -4.36
CA GLY A 76 -5.08 19.62 -5.10
C GLY A 76 -5.42 18.25 -5.67
N ILE A 77 -6.13 17.39 -4.92
CA ILE A 77 -6.58 16.10 -5.46
C ILE A 77 -7.68 16.25 -6.50
N THR A 78 -8.60 17.21 -6.33
CA THR A 78 -9.65 17.51 -7.29
C THR A 78 -9.07 17.96 -8.63
N ASP A 79 -8.18 18.94 -8.62
CA ASP A 79 -7.51 19.44 -9.83
C ASP A 79 -6.73 18.33 -10.54
N LYS A 80 -6.05 17.50 -9.78
CA LYS A 80 -5.33 16.34 -10.30
C LYS A 80 -6.27 15.32 -10.96
N LEU A 81 -7.41 15.03 -10.35
CA LEU A 81 -8.40 14.10 -10.91
C LEU A 81 -9.04 14.67 -12.18
N VAL A 82 -9.45 15.93 -12.18
CA VAL A 82 -10.00 16.60 -13.37
C VAL A 82 -9.01 16.57 -14.52
N ARG A 83 -7.76 16.96 -14.28
CA ARG A 83 -6.71 16.96 -15.30
C ARG A 83 -6.41 15.55 -15.85
N ARG A 84 -6.47 14.52 -15.02
CA ARG A 84 -6.15 13.13 -15.41
C ARG A 84 -7.31 12.36 -16.02
N HIS A 85 -8.53 12.93 -15.99
CA HIS A 85 -9.72 12.32 -16.57
C HIS A 85 -10.34 13.22 -17.66
N PRO A 86 -9.56 13.63 -18.68
CA PRO A 86 -10.10 14.48 -19.75
C PRO A 86 -11.17 13.79 -20.61
N HIS A 87 -11.33 12.48 -20.46
CA HIS A 87 -12.44 11.69 -21.01
C HIS A 87 -13.73 11.78 -20.21
N VAL A 88 -13.68 12.38 -19.00
CA VAL A 88 -14.85 12.62 -18.13
C VAL A 88 -15.16 14.12 -18.05
N PHE A 89 -14.11 14.95 -17.96
CA PHE A 89 -14.22 16.39 -17.72
C PHE A 89 -13.86 17.25 -18.94
N GLY A 90 -13.55 16.65 -20.08
CA GLY A 90 -13.19 17.31 -21.34
C GLY A 90 -13.65 16.48 -22.54
N ASP A 91 -13.04 16.69 -23.69
CA ASP A 91 -13.46 16.13 -24.98
C ASP A 91 -12.61 14.91 -25.44
N ALA A 92 -11.78 14.36 -24.57
CA ALA A 92 -10.93 13.24 -24.93
C ALA A 92 -11.69 11.91 -24.87
N ASP A 93 -11.35 10.97 -25.75
CA ASP A 93 -11.93 9.64 -25.76
C ASP A 93 -11.00 8.64 -25.04
N ALA A 94 -11.57 7.74 -24.23
CA ALA A 94 -10.87 6.64 -23.58
C ALA A 94 -11.82 5.44 -23.41
N PRO A 95 -12.02 4.62 -24.46
CA PRO A 95 -13.05 3.61 -24.49
C PRO A 95 -12.80 2.40 -23.57
N THR A 96 -11.58 2.22 -23.05
CA THR A 96 -11.25 1.12 -22.14
C THR A 96 -10.37 1.55 -20.98
N ALA A 97 -10.40 0.78 -19.88
CA ALA A 97 -9.54 1.02 -18.71
C ALA A 97 -8.04 1.03 -19.08
N GLN A 98 -7.62 0.20 -20.02
CA GLN A 98 -6.23 0.14 -20.50
C GLN A 98 -5.80 1.45 -21.17
N HIS A 99 -6.68 2.11 -21.93
CA HIS A 99 -6.39 3.43 -22.52
C HIS A 99 -6.24 4.50 -21.42
N VAL A 100 -7.03 4.42 -20.36
CA VAL A 100 -6.93 5.32 -19.21
C VAL A 100 -5.59 5.13 -18.49
N GLU A 101 -5.19 3.89 -18.21
CA GLU A 101 -3.93 3.57 -17.51
C GLU A 101 -2.70 4.03 -18.30
N ALA A 102 -2.63 3.74 -19.60
CA ALA A 102 -1.53 4.15 -20.46
C ALA A 102 -1.37 5.69 -20.48
N ARG A 103 -2.50 6.39 -20.57
CA ARG A 103 -2.52 7.87 -20.54
C ARG A 103 -2.07 8.43 -19.19
N TRP A 104 -2.50 7.81 -18.10
CA TRP A 104 -2.09 8.23 -16.75
C TRP A 104 -0.58 8.13 -16.53
N ASP A 105 0.05 7.07 -17.03
CA ASP A 105 1.49 6.88 -16.87
C ASP A 105 2.27 7.92 -17.69
N ALA A 106 1.81 8.27 -18.89
CA ALA A 106 2.38 9.35 -19.70
C ALA A 106 2.25 10.71 -18.99
N MET A 107 1.04 11.07 -18.53
CA MET A 107 0.81 12.33 -17.82
C MET A 107 1.60 12.41 -16.51
N LYS A 108 1.74 11.33 -15.75
CA LYS A 108 2.57 11.30 -14.53
C LYS A 108 4.06 11.51 -14.82
N ALA A 109 4.55 11.03 -15.96
CA ALA A 109 5.94 11.22 -16.35
C ALA A 109 6.21 12.70 -16.69
N GLU A 110 5.31 13.31 -17.46
CA GLU A 110 5.39 14.72 -17.85
C GLU A 110 5.28 15.68 -16.66
N GLU A 111 4.23 15.50 -15.80
CA GLU A 111 3.97 16.36 -14.64
C GLU A 111 5.13 16.44 -13.65
N LYS A 112 5.92 15.41 -13.53
CA LYS A 112 6.98 15.32 -12.51
C LYS A 112 8.39 15.51 -13.04
N GLY A 113 8.57 15.79 -14.35
CA GLY A 113 9.89 15.95 -14.96
C GLY A 113 10.82 14.76 -14.69
N ARG A 114 10.29 13.53 -14.71
CA ARG A 114 11.04 12.33 -14.34
C ARG A 114 12.15 12.05 -15.34
N THR A 115 13.34 11.82 -14.82
CA THR A 115 14.52 11.44 -15.61
C THR A 115 14.74 9.93 -15.64
N SER A 116 14.15 9.21 -14.67
CA SER A 116 14.18 7.76 -14.59
C SER A 116 12.75 7.18 -14.51
N ALA A 117 12.57 5.99 -15.10
CA ALA A 117 11.34 5.22 -14.95
C ALA A 117 11.01 4.93 -13.47
N LEU A 118 12.01 4.88 -12.62
CA LEU A 118 11.87 4.55 -11.19
C LEU A 118 11.65 5.77 -10.30
N ASP A 119 11.73 6.99 -10.84
CA ASP A 119 11.50 8.21 -10.06
C ASP A 119 10.11 8.21 -9.41
N GLY A 120 10.08 8.47 -8.09
CA GLY A 120 8.86 8.48 -7.29
C GLY A 120 8.25 7.09 -7.03
N VAL A 121 9.05 6.03 -7.11
CA VAL A 121 8.74 4.74 -6.46
C VAL A 121 9.14 4.86 -4.99
N PRO A 122 8.19 4.79 -4.03
CA PRO A 122 8.54 4.87 -2.62
C PRO A 122 9.36 3.65 -2.20
N THR A 123 10.55 3.87 -1.65
CA THR A 123 11.46 2.79 -1.20
C THR A 123 11.00 2.11 0.08
N ALA A 124 10.07 2.74 0.82
CA ALA A 124 9.48 2.21 2.04
C ALA A 124 8.29 1.24 1.81
N LEU A 125 7.95 0.96 0.56
CA LEU A 125 6.92 -0.05 0.25
C LEU A 125 7.33 -1.43 0.78
N PRO A 126 6.37 -2.30 1.16
CA PRO A 126 6.62 -3.71 1.37
C PRO A 126 7.38 -4.33 0.19
N ALA A 127 8.29 -5.27 0.46
CA ALA A 127 9.29 -5.70 -0.51
C ALA A 127 8.69 -6.27 -1.81
N LEU A 128 7.63 -7.05 -1.73
CA LEU A 128 6.97 -7.63 -2.91
C LEU A 128 6.24 -6.55 -3.72
N SER A 129 5.59 -5.60 -3.04
CA SER A 129 4.95 -4.44 -3.67
C SER A 129 5.98 -3.52 -4.35
N LEU A 130 7.14 -3.30 -3.69
CA LEU A 130 8.25 -2.53 -4.26
C LEU A 130 8.77 -3.22 -5.54
N ALA A 131 9.03 -4.52 -5.47
CA ALA A 131 9.50 -5.31 -6.62
C ALA A 131 8.47 -5.26 -7.76
N ALA A 132 7.19 -5.53 -7.49
CA ALA A 132 6.11 -5.49 -8.49
C ALA A 132 6.02 -4.14 -9.19
N LYS A 133 6.12 -3.05 -8.42
CA LYS A 133 6.06 -1.68 -8.95
C LYS A 133 7.29 -1.32 -9.78
N THR A 134 8.48 -1.73 -9.33
CA THR A 134 9.75 -1.51 -10.03
C THR A 134 9.77 -2.23 -11.38
N LEU A 135 9.45 -3.53 -11.38
CA LEU A 135 9.37 -4.34 -12.60
C LEU A 135 8.38 -3.74 -13.60
N GLY A 136 7.15 -3.44 -13.15
CA GLY A 136 6.14 -2.87 -14.02
C GLY A 136 6.49 -1.53 -14.63
N ARG A 137 7.26 -0.70 -13.93
CA ARG A 137 7.74 0.56 -14.49
C ARG A 137 8.85 0.38 -15.50
N ALA A 138 9.82 -0.51 -15.21
CA ALA A 138 10.90 -0.82 -16.13
C ALA A 138 10.38 -1.42 -17.43
N GLU A 139 9.42 -2.36 -17.34
CA GLU A 139 8.75 -2.97 -18.52
C GLU A 139 8.04 -1.93 -19.39
N ARG A 140 7.18 -1.09 -18.78
CA ARG A 140 6.46 -0.05 -19.54
C ARG A 140 7.36 1.00 -20.17
N ALA A 141 8.52 1.25 -19.57
CA ALA A 141 9.52 2.16 -20.11
C ALA A 141 10.45 1.49 -21.14
N GLY A 142 10.33 0.18 -21.37
CA GLY A 142 11.19 -0.57 -22.28
C GLY A 142 12.67 -0.68 -21.82
N VAL A 143 12.92 -0.52 -20.52
CA VAL A 143 14.27 -0.54 -19.92
C VAL A 143 14.44 -1.67 -18.89
N ALA A 144 13.58 -2.70 -18.94
CA ALA A 144 13.68 -3.84 -18.05
C ALA A 144 14.94 -4.66 -18.35
N PRO A 145 15.90 -4.76 -17.41
CA PRO A 145 17.03 -5.69 -17.57
C PRO A 145 16.52 -7.15 -17.47
N PRO A 146 17.27 -8.12 -18.01
CA PRO A 146 16.96 -9.52 -17.76
C PRO A 146 16.97 -9.79 -16.25
N LEU A 147 15.96 -10.53 -15.78
CA LEU A 147 15.97 -10.96 -14.39
C LEU A 147 17.18 -11.85 -14.10
N PRO A 148 17.72 -11.81 -12.86
CA PRO A 148 18.70 -12.78 -12.44
C PRO A 148 18.19 -14.19 -12.74
N ALA A 149 19.04 -15.02 -13.34
CA ALA A 149 18.66 -16.41 -13.56
C ALA A 149 18.24 -17.03 -12.22
N PRO A 150 17.09 -17.73 -12.17
CA PRO A 150 16.70 -18.40 -10.93
C PRO A 150 17.85 -19.30 -10.50
N ALA A 151 18.37 -19.06 -9.28
CA ALA A 151 19.43 -19.87 -8.73
C ALA A 151 19.01 -21.34 -8.75
N SER A 152 20.01 -22.22 -8.84
CA SER A 152 19.77 -23.67 -8.70
C SER A 152 18.92 -23.93 -7.46
N VAL A 153 17.85 -24.66 -7.63
CA VAL A 153 16.94 -25.03 -6.54
C VAL A 153 17.57 -26.17 -5.73
N PRO A 154 17.60 -26.08 -4.39
CA PRO A 154 17.09 -25.03 -3.52
C PRO A 154 18.06 -23.84 -3.36
N PRO A 155 17.55 -22.60 -3.14
CA PRO A 155 18.41 -21.46 -2.83
C PRO A 155 19.04 -21.64 -1.43
N THR A 156 20.32 -21.32 -1.31
CA THR A 156 21.10 -21.59 -0.09
C THR A 156 21.61 -20.34 0.63
N ASP A 157 21.45 -19.15 0.02
CA ASP A 157 21.91 -17.88 0.55
C ASP A 157 20.94 -16.74 0.24
N ALA A 158 21.17 -15.57 0.80
CA ALA A 158 20.29 -14.42 0.67
C ALA A 158 20.17 -13.93 -0.80
N GLU A 159 21.23 -14.01 -1.57
CA GLU A 159 21.24 -13.59 -2.98
C GLU A 159 20.35 -14.50 -3.82
N SER A 160 20.51 -15.82 -3.68
CA SER A 160 19.70 -16.81 -4.40
C SER A 160 18.23 -16.79 -3.98
N ILE A 161 17.93 -16.60 -2.69
CA ILE A 161 16.56 -16.40 -2.21
C ILE A 161 15.95 -15.13 -2.81
N GLY A 162 16.68 -14.02 -2.82
CA GLY A 162 16.24 -12.76 -3.40
C GLY A 162 15.91 -12.89 -4.90
N ALA A 163 16.75 -13.61 -5.66
CA ALA A 163 16.52 -13.87 -7.08
C ALA A 163 15.26 -14.71 -7.33
N VAL A 164 15.03 -15.74 -6.51
CA VAL A 164 13.81 -16.57 -6.59
C VAL A 164 12.55 -15.74 -6.26
N LEU A 165 12.60 -14.92 -5.22
CA LEU A 165 11.47 -14.05 -4.86
C LEU A 165 11.17 -13.04 -5.97
N LEU A 166 12.19 -12.46 -6.60
CA LEU A 166 12.00 -11.52 -7.71
C LEU A 166 11.39 -12.21 -8.95
N ASP A 167 11.81 -13.44 -9.28
CA ASP A 167 11.21 -14.25 -10.34
C ASP A 167 9.74 -14.57 -10.04
N LEU A 168 9.41 -14.96 -8.79
CA LEU A 168 8.03 -15.19 -8.37
C LEU A 168 7.16 -13.93 -8.50
N VAL A 169 7.68 -12.76 -8.13
CA VAL A 169 6.98 -11.49 -8.33
C VAL A 169 6.73 -11.21 -9.81
N ALA A 170 7.71 -11.45 -10.68
CA ALA A 170 7.55 -11.29 -12.12
C ALA A 170 6.47 -12.23 -12.69
N ARG A 171 6.44 -13.49 -12.25
CA ARG A 171 5.40 -14.46 -12.63
C ARG A 171 4.01 -14.06 -12.15
N ALA A 172 3.89 -13.66 -10.86
CA ALA A 172 2.62 -13.19 -10.31
C ALA A 172 2.07 -12.03 -11.16
N ARG A 173 2.92 -11.06 -11.51
CA ARG A 173 2.56 -9.94 -12.38
C ARG A 173 2.08 -10.41 -13.77
N SER A 174 2.77 -11.37 -14.41
CA SER A 174 2.37 -11.89 -15.72
C SER A 174 1.00 -12.57 -15.70
N LEU A 175 0.58 -13.06 -14.53
CA LEU A 175 -0.73 -13.67 -14.29
C LEU A 175 -1.79 -12.65 -13.82
N GLY A 176 -1.44 -11.37 -13.66
CA GLY A 176 -2.34 -10.35 -13.11
C GLY A 176 -2.59 -10.49 -11.61
N VAL A 177 -1.72 -11.22 -10.89
CA VAL A 177 -1.82 -11.45 -9.44
C VAL A 177 -0.96 -10.45 -8.70
N ASP A 178 -1.51 -9.81 -7.65
CA ASP A 178 -0.72 -9.02 -6.72
C ASP A 178 0.06 -9.94 -5.78
N PRO A 179 1.41 -9.92 -5.80
CA PRO A 179 2.23 -10.85 -5.02
C PRO A 179 2.20 -10.57 -3.52
N GLU A 180 2.04 -9.31 -3.11
CA GLU A 180 1.94 -8.92 -1.70
C GLU A 180 0.65 -9.46 -1.09
N GLN A 181 -0.47 -9.24 -1.79
CA GLN A 181 -1.78 -9.72 -1.38
C GLN A 181 -1.84 -11.25 -1.37
N ALA A 182 -1.28 -11.91 -2.39
CA ALA A 182 -1.25 -13.37 -2.47
C ALA A 182 -0.50 -14.00 -1.29
N LEU A 183 0.67 -13.45 -0.92
CA LEU A 183 1.42 -13.93 0.23
C LEU A 183 0.69 -13.65 1.55
N ARG A 184 0.07 -12.47 1.70
CA ARG A 184 -0.72 -12.12 2.88
C ARG A 184 -1.88 -13.10 3.09
N GLN A 185 -2.61 -13.46 2.04
CA GLN A 185 -3.68 -14.46 2.10
C GLN A 185 -3.15 -15.85 2.49
N ALA A 186 -2.02 -16.28 1.93
CA ALA A 186 -1.40 -17.54 2.27
C ALA A 186 -0.95 -17.59 3.76
N VAL A 187 -0.41 -16.50 4.27
CA VAL A 187 -0.02 -16.39 5.70
C VAL A 187 -1.24 -16.44 6.61
N ARG A 188 -2.35 -15.81 6.24
CA ARG A 188 -3.61 -15.90 7.01
C ARG A 188 -4.14 -17.33 7.06
N ALA A 189 -4.23 -18.00 5.91
CA ALA A 189 -4.67 -19.39 5.86
C ALA A 189 -3.79 -20.30 6.76
N TYR A 190 -2.47 -20.11 6.69
CA TYR A 190 -1.54 -20.83 7.56
C TYR A 190 -1.77 -20.53 9.06
N ALA A 191 -2.04 -19.27 9.41
CA ALA A 191 -2.34 -18.88 10.79
C ALA A 191 -3.66 -19.50 11.29
N ASP A 192 -4.67 -19.66 10.43
CA ASP A 192 -5.92 -20.33 10.77
C ASP A 192 -5.70 -21.83 11.00
N ASP A 193 -4.87 -22.48 10.18
CA ASP A 193 -4.47 -23.88 10.40
C ASP A 193 -3.74 -24.06 11.74
N VAL A 194 -2.86 -23.12 12.12
CA VAL A 194 -2.19 -23.12 13.43
C VAL A 194 -3.21 -23.03 14.56
N ARG A 195 -4.17 -22.11 14.48
CA ARG A 195 -5.22 -21.95 15.51
C ARG A 195 -6.10 -23.21 15.63
N ALA A 196 -6.44 -23.85 14.51
CA ALA A 196 -7.19 -25.10 14.50
C ALA A 196 -6.42 -26.21 15.23
N LEU A 197 -5.13 -26.38 14.97
CA LEU A 197 -4.29 -27.37 15.63
C LEU A 197 -4.12 -27.08 17.14
N GLU A 198 -4.07 -25.82 17.54
CA GLU A 198 -4.03 -25.43 18.97
C GLU A 198 -5.34 -25.77 19.67
N ALA A 199 -6.49 -25.52 19.03
CA ALA A 199 -7.81 -25.91 19.59
C ALA A 199 -7.95 -27.42 19.76
N ASP A 200 -7.51 -28.20 18.77
CA ASP A 200 -7.54 -29.67 18.84
C ASP A 200 -6.66 -30.20 19.98
N ARG A 201 -5.48 -29.63 20.20
CA ARG A 201 -4.60 -30.01 21.33
C ARG A 201 -5.21 -29.67 22.68
N SER A 202 -5.91 -28.54 22.77
CA SER A 202 -6.55 -28.11 24.02
C SER A 202 -7.78 -28.95 24.37
N SER A 203 -8.41 -29.63 23.41
CA SER A 203 -9.56 -30.49 23.57
C SER A 203 -9.18 -31.95 23.84
N ALA A 204 -7.90 -32.34 23.65
CA ALA A 204 -7.43 -33.70 23.94
C ALA A 204 -7.46 -34.01 25.45
N PRO A 205 -8.01 -35.14 25.89
CA PRO A 205 -8.00 -35.51 27.29
C PRO A 205 -6.56 -35.71 27.80
N PRO A 206 -6.27 -35.35 29.07
CA PRO A 206 -4.95 -35.55 29.64
C PRO A 206 -4.54 -37.02 29.56
N PRO A 207 -3.25 -37.32 29.34
CA PRO A 207 -2.78 -38.71 29.29
C PRO A 207 -3.17 -39.43 30.58
N SER A 208 -3.90 -40.55 30.46
CA SER A 208 -4.24 -41.39 31.58
C SER A 208 -2.96 -42.04 32.09
N PHE A 209 -2.44 -41.56 33.20
CA PHE A 209 -1.40 -42.26 33.93
C PHE A 209 -2.03 -43.49 34.58
N SER A 210 -1.87 -44.67 33.97
CA SER A 210 -2.17 -45.94 34.61
C SER A 210 -1.14 -46.15 35.72
N GLN A 211 -1.62 -46.28 36.96
CA GLN A 211 -0.84 -46.70 38.11
C GLN A 211 -0.56 -48.22 38.03
#